data_6602ec042fda6e288bd4538492e07308
#
_entry.id   6602ec042fda6e288bd4538492e07308
#
_cell.length_a   1.000
_cell.length_b   1.000
_cell.length_c   1.000
_cell.angle_alpha   90.00
_cell.angle_beta   90.00
_cell.angle_gamma   90.00
#
_symmetry.space_group_name_H-M   'P 1'
#
loop_
_entity.id
_entity.type
_entity.pdbx_description
1 polymer ?
#
loop_
_entity_poly.entity_id
_entity_poly.type
_entity_poly.pdbx_seq_one_letter_code
_entity_poly.pdbx_strand_id
1 'polypeptide(L)'
;MAANAAYIVANQGMHDYLEDVLDVDNAALRLNLMRGGFRSPAALVTKKKDFVHSVCTNIRKSGGLAGPRNIGAELEENLEKFVLWCRYRYLTQRNLAFAEATMVNLDAISIWCDQLQKDPDPLSVDKFTDGIDRRQWFESIQNYLGLMRGAAKLPLAYVIKEEDDLPAVDPGFGMPDFDEELATRGRIQGNFWRADNTTVWQFLKSKCHGTTAWTVILGFDARKNGRGTYIALVRQYMGTDVHHVLLMSAETVL
;
A
#
# COMPACT_ATOMS: atom_id res chain seq x y z
N MET A 1 27.48 -28.27 -0.96
CA MET A 1 26.47 -28.38 -2.04
C MET A 1 25.08 -28.83 -1.52
N ALA A 2 24.99 -29.89 -0.75
CA ALA A 2 23.71 -30.42 -0.24
C ALA A 2 22.89 -29.41 0.58
N ALA A 3 23.51 -28.61 1.45
CA ALA A 3 22.81 -27.59 2.24
C ALA A 3 22.17 -26.46 1.39
N ASN A 4 22.77 -26.15 0.24
CA ASN A 4 22.22 -25.15 -0.68
C ASN A 4 21.00 -25.69 -1.43
N ALA A 5 21.04 -26.95 -1.86
CA ALA A 5 19.93 -27.61 -2.52
C ALA A 5 18.71 -27.72 -1.57
N ALA A 6 18.93 -28.14 -0.33
CA ALA A 6 17.85 -28.19 0.67
C ALA A 6 17.25 -26.80 0.96
N TYR A 7 18.07 -25.75 1.00
CA TYR A 7 17.60 -24.39 1.19
C TYR A 7 16.77 -23.87 0.00
N ILE A 8 17.19 -24.18 -1.23
CA ILE A 8 16.43 -23.83 -2.44
C ILE A 8 15.09 -24.54 -2.43
N VAL A 9 15.05 -25.84 -2.17
CA VAL A 9 13.81 -26.63 -2.11
C VAL A 9 12.83 -26.05 -1.07
N ALA A 10 13.33 -25.67 0.11
CA ALA A 10 12.50 -25.08 1.15
C ALA A 10 11.96 -23.69 0.80
N ASN A 11 12.52 -23.01 -0.20
CA ASN A 11 12.12 -21.67 -0.64
C ASN A 11 11.87 -21.63 -2.15
N GLN A 12 11.42 -22.73 -2.74
CA GLN A 12 11.29 -22.89 -4.20
C GLN A 12 10.47 -21.79 -4.84
N GLY A 13 9.32 -21.43 -4.27
CA GLY A 13 8.50 -20.38 -4.83
C GLY A 13 9.19 -19.02 -4.97
N MET A 14 10.08 -18.65 -4.03
CA MET A 14 10.86 -17.41 -4.18
C MET A 14 11.97 -17.58 -5.21
N HIS A 15 12.57 -18.77 -5.31
CA HIS A 15 13.54 -19.06 -6.34
C HIS A 15 12.93 -18.89 -7.74
N ASP A 16 11.72 -19.40 -7.94
CA ASP A 16 10.97 -19.29 -9.19
C ASP A 16 10.62 -17.83 -9.51
N TYR A 17 10.20 -17.04 -8.52
CA TYR A 17 9.98 -15.59 -8.73
C TYR A 17 11.25 -14.85 -9.17
N LEU A 18 12.40 -15.17 -8.58
CA LEU A 18 13.68 -14.55 -8.97
C LEU A 18 14.11 -14.97 -10.37
N GLU A 19 13.79 -16.18 -10.81
CA GLU A 19 14.13 -16.72 -12.13
C GLU A 19 13.13 -16.25 -13.19
N ASP A 20 11.86 -16.57 -13.01
CA ASP A 20 10.84 -16.43 -14.05
C ASP A 20 10.27 -15.01 -14.18
N VAL A 21 10.28 -14.23 -13.09
CA VAL A 21 9.69 -12.89 -13.06
C VAL A 21 10.73 -11.78 -13.10
N LEU A 22 11.84 -11.97 -12.38
CA LEU A 22 12.89 -10.95 -12.25
C LEU A 22 14.10 -11.23 -13.14
N ASP A 23 14.04 -12.25 -13.97
CA ASP A 23 15.06 -12.64 -14.97
C ASP A 23 16.47 -12.75 -14.35
N VAL A 24 16.55 -13.30 -13.14
CA VAL A 24 17.82 -13.51 -12.48
C VAL A 24 18.38 -14.87 -12.88
N ASP A 25 18.98 -14.98 -14.04
CA ASP A 25 19.51 -16.24 -14.61
C ASP A 25 20.56 -16.93 -13.72
N ASN A 26 21.34 -16.15 -12.98
CA ASN A 26 22.44 -16.69 -12.21
C ASN A 26 21.97 -17.31 -10.88
N ALA A 27 22.01 -18.64 -10.80
CA ALA A 27 21.59 -19.40 -9.62
C ALA A 27 22.33 -19.00 -8.32
N ALA A 28 23.62 -18.63 -8.41
CA ALA A 28 24.35 -18.18 -7.24
C ALA A 28 23.90 -16.77 -6.79
N LEU A 29 23.50 -15.91 -7.72
CA LEU A 29 22.93 -14.61 -7.39
C LEU A 29 21.54 -14.78 -6.75
N ARG A 30 20.67 -15.63 -7.29
CA ARG A 30 19.38 -15.97 -6.65
C ARG A 30 19.58 -16.42 -5.21
N LEU A 31 20.51 -17.34 -4.98
CA LEU A 31 20.82 -17.83 -3.63
C LEU A 31 21.31 -16.71 -2.70
N ASN A 32 22.12 -15.79 -3.19
CA ASN A 32 22.61 -14.64 -2.43
C ASN A 32 21.47 -13.67 -2.08
N LEU A 33 20.56 -13.39 -3.01
CA LEU A 33 19.37 -12.57 -2.77
C LEU A 33 18.47 -13.23 -1.71
N MET A 34 18.20 -14.53 -1.84
CA MET A 34 17.38 -15.27 -0.88
C MET A 34 18.00 -15.25 0.52
N ARG A 35 19.32 -15.41 0.65
CA ARG A 35 20.06 -15.30 1.93
C ARG A 35 20.10 -13.87 2.46
N GLY A 36 20.12 -12.89 1.57
CA GLY A 36 20.00 -11.45 1.89
C GLY A 36 18.63 -11.07 2.45
N GLY A 37 17.64 -11.96 2.35
CA GLY A 37 16.32 -11.76 2.93
C GLY A 37 15.13 -11.87 1.97
N PHE A 38 15.35 -12.16 0.70
CA PHE A 38 14.30 -12.49 -0.27
C PHE A 38 13.85 -13.95 -0.08
N ARG A 39 13.15 -14.22 1.03
CA ARG A 39 12.77 -15.59 1.41
C ARG A 39 11.37 -15.98 0.96
N SER A 40 10.45 -15.03 1.00
CA SER A 40 9.07 -15.20 0.56
C SER A 40 8.43 -13.85 0.34
N PRO A 41 7.37 -13.73 -0.48
CA PRO A 41 6.60 -12.49 -0.61
C PRO A 41 6.13 -11.93 0.73
N ALA A 42 5.64 -12.78 1.62
CA ALA A 42 5.21 -12.38 2.97
C ALA A 42 6.35 -11.75 3.80
N ALA A 43 7.58 -12.28 3.68
CA ALA A 43 8.74 -11.73 4.36
C ALA A 43 9.16 -10.36 3.81
N LEU A 44 8.80 -10.04 2.56
CA LEU A 44 9.15 -8.77 1.91
C LEU A 44 8.20 -7.63 2.30
N VAL A 45 6.95 -7.94 2.64
CA VAL A 45 5.92 -6.94 2.99
C VAL A 45 6.37 -5.96 4.07
N THR A 46 7.06 -6.46 5.10
CA THR A 46 7.47 -5.67 6.28
C THR A 46 8.85 -5.03 6.15
N LYS A 47 9.54 -5.21 5.02
CA LYS A 47 10.88 -4.66 4.83
C LYS A 47 10.87 -3.14 4.74
N LYS A 48 11.92 -2.50 5.27
CA LYS A 48 12.12 -1.05 5.19
C LYS A 48 12.39 -0.61 3.75
N LYS A 49 12.24 0.68 3.47
CA LYS A 49 12.45 1.28 2.14
C LYS A 49 13.84 0.95 1.55
N ASP A 50 14.87 0.98 2.37
CA ASP A 50 16.29 0.81 1.99
C ASP A 50 16.74 -0.67 2.01
N PHE A 51 15.81 -1.61 2.24
CA PHE A 51 16.15 -3.03 2.34
C PHE A 51 16.81 -3.56 1.06
N VAL A 52 16.21 -3.30 -0.10
CA VAL A 52 16.71 -3.78 -1.39
C VAL A 52 18.10 -3.21 -1.65
N HIS A 53 18.25 -1.89 -1.53
CA HIS A 53 19.53 -1.22 -1.69
C HIS A 53 20.61 -1.79 -0.78
N SER A 54 20.28 -2.06 0.49
CA SER A 54 21.22 -2.65 1.45
C SER A 54 21.65 -4.06 1.04
N VAL A 55 20.72 -4.90 0.58
CA VAL A 55 21.03 -6.26 0.11
C VAL A 55 21.91 -6.22 -1.14
N CYS A 56 21.53 -5.41 -2.14
CA CYS A 56 22.29 -5.26 -3.37
C CYS A 56 23.71 -4.73 -3.12
N THR A 57 23.86 -3.73 -2.26
CA THR A 57 25.16 -3.19 -1.84
C THR A 57 26.02 -4.23 -1.16
N ASN A 58 25.44 -5.05 -0.28
CA ASN A 58 26.19 -6.12 0.40
C ASN A 58 26.64 -7.20 -0.59
N ILE A 59 25.79 -7.58 -1.55
CA ILE A 59 26.17 -8.57 -2.57
C ILE A 59 27.28 -8.02 -3.47
N ARG A 60 27.22 -6.75 -3.87
CA ARG A 60 28.28 -6.10 -4.65
C ARG A 60 29.62 -6.07 -3.92
N LYS A 61 29.62 -5.85 -2.60
CA LYS A 61 30.83 -5.75 -1.77
C LYS A 61 31.45 -7.11 -1.45
N SER A 62 30.65 -8.07 -1.00
CA SER A 62 31.14 -9.34 -0.46
C SER A 62 31.15 -10.47 -1.48
N GLY A 63 30.45 -10.31 -2.60
CA GLY A 63 30.31 -11.34 -3.61
C GLY A 63 29.58 -12.58 -3.16
N GLY A 64 29.08 -12.63 -1.94
CA GLY A 64 28.42 -13.81 -1.39
C GLY A 64 29.28 -15.06 -1.48
N LEU A 65 28.65 -16.21 -1.77
CA LEU A 65 29.31 -17.52 -1.81
C LEU A 65 30.19 -17.79 -3.05
N ALA A 66 30.09 -16.97 -4.08
CA ALA A 66 30.73 -17.26 -5.37
C ALA A 66 31.50 -16.07 -5.97
N GLY A 67 31.92 -15.11 -5.14
CA GLY A 67 32.67 -13.92 -5.54
C GLY A 67 31.76 -12.71 -5.88
N PRO A 68 32.36 -11.54 -6.18
CA PRO A 68 31.62 -10.31 -6.49
C PRO A 68 30.61 -10.53 -7.62
N ARG A 69 29.38 -10.07 -7.40
CA ARG A 69 28.31 -10.16 -8.38
C ARG A 69 27.90 -8.76 -8.81
N ASN A 70 27.89 -8.53 -10.10
CA ASN A 70 27.33 -7.31 -10.64
C ASN A 70 25.81 -7.38 -10.58
N ILE A 71 25.24 -6.58 -9.69
CA ILE A 71 23.81 -6.28 -9.71
C ILE A 71 23.69 -4.94 -10.42
N GLY A 72 23.10 -4.94 -11.61
CA GLY A 72 22.79 -3.73 -12.38
C GLY A 72 21.76 -2.86 -11.66
N ALA A 73 21.67 -1.59 -12.04
CA ALA A 73 20.67 -0.69 -11.51
C ALA A 73 19.24 -1.17 -11.84
N GLU A 74 19.05 -1.69 -13.03
CA GLU A 74 17.77 -2.25 -13.50
C GLU A 74 17.28 -3.41 -12.63
N LEU A 75 18.15 -4.36 -12.29
CA LEU A 75 17.76 -5.46 -11.41
C LEU A 75 17.42 -4.94 -9.99
N GLU A 76 18.17 -3.96 -9.48
CA GLU A 76 17.87 -3.35 -8.17
C GLU A 76 16.48 -2.68 -8.19
N GLU A 77 16.18 -1.92 -9.24
CA GLU A 77 14.86 -1.30 -9.46
C GLU A 77 13.74 -2.34 -9.55
N ASN A 78 13.94 -3.41 -10.32
CA ASN A 78 12.97 -4.50 -10.44
C ASN A 78 12.73 -5.22 -9.11
N LEU A 79 13.77 -5.40 -8.30
CA LEU A 79 13.62 -5.94 -6.94
C LEU A 79 12.82 -5.00 -6.03
N GLU A 80 12.99 -3.67 -6.15
CA GLU A 80 12.19 -2.69 -5.42
C GLU A 80 10.72 -2.74 -5.85
N LYS A 81 10.46 -2.78 -7.15
CA LYS A 81 9.11 -2.94 -7.73
C LYS A 81 8.45 -4.22 -7.22
N PHE A 82 9.19 -5.32 -7.19
CA PHE A 82 8.67 -6.60 -6.68
C PHE A 82 8.31 -6.54 -5.17
N VAL A 83 9.11 -5.85 -4.36
CA VAL A 83 8.78 -5.63 -2.93
C VAL A 83 7.50 -4.80 -2.78
N LEU A 84 7.30 -3.78 -3.60
CA LEU A 84 6.06 -2.99 -3.63
C LEU A 84 4.86 -3.84 -4.06
N TRP A 85 5.02 -4.67 -5.08
CA TRP A 85 3.98 -5.62 -5.50
C TRP A 85 3.60 -6.60 -4.38
N CYS A 86 4.57 -7.14 -3.63
CA CYS A 86 4.28 -7.99 -2.47
C CYS A 86 3.44 -7.25 -1.41
N ARG A 87 3.72 -5.97 -1.18
CA ARG A 87 2.92 -5.13 -0.26
C ARG A 87 1.51 -4.91 -0.77
N TYR A 88 1.37 -4.58 -2.05
CA TYR A 88 0.08 -4.44 -2.71
C TYR A 88 -0.77 -5.72 -2.52
N ARG A 89 -0.22 -6.86 -2.87
CA ARG A 89 -0.90 -8.16 -2.71
C ARG A 89 -1.31 -8.44 -1.28
N TYR A 90 -0.44 -8.15 -0.33
CA TYR A 90 -0.76 -8.31 1.10
C TYR A 90 -1.93 -7.44 1.55
N LEU A 91 -2.01 -6.21 1.06
CA LEU A 91 -3.02 -5.25 1.48
C LEU A 91 -4.36 -5.48 0.80
N THR A 92 -4.36 -5.95 -0.44
CA THR A 92 -5.55 -6.07 -1.26
C THR A 92 -6.12 -7.49 -1.32
N GLN A 93 -5.28 -8.50 -1.12
CA GLN A 93 -5.67 -9.90 -1.26
C GLN A 93 -5.33 -10.68 0.01
N ARG A 94 -6.07 -10.57 1.04
CA ARG A 94 -5.86 -11.10 2.40
C ARG A 94 -5.16 -12.48 2.52
N ASN A 95 -5.16 -13.29 1.48
CA ASN A 95 -4.44 -14.56 1.39
C ASN A 95 -3.21 -14.40 0.49
N LEU A 96 -2.04 -14.34 1.12
CA LEU A 96 -0.74 -14.50 0.44
C LEU A 96 -0.43 -15.99 0.20
N ALA A 97 -1.35 -16.72 -0.42
CA ALA A 97 -0.89 -17.85 -1.19
C ALA A 97 0.04 -17.29 -2.27
N PHE A 98 1.23 -17.88 -2.46
CA PHE A 98 2.04 -17.57 -3.61
C PHE A 98 1.15 -17.68 -4.84
N ALA A 99 0.88 -16.55 -5.51
CA ALA A 99 0.43 -16.63 -6.88
C ALA A 99 1.52 -17.41 -7.63
N GLU A 100 1.15 -18.24 -8.58
CA GLU A 100 2.14 -18.85 -9.45
C GLU A 100 3.00 -17.74 -10.05
N ALA A 101 4.29 -17.94 -10.18
CA ALA A 101 5.23 -16.95 -10.72
C ALA A 101 4.75 -16.41 -12.09
N THR A 102 4.12 -17.26 -12.89
CA THR A 102 3.49 -16.92 -14.18
C THR A 102 2.37 -15.88 -14.11
N MET A 103 1.78 -15.63 -12.92
CA MET A 103 0.73 -14.62 -12.75
C MET A 103 1.29 -13.23 -12.46
N VAL A 104 2.59 -13.10 -12.24
CA VAL A 104 3.25 -11.83 -11.96
C VAL A 104 3.76 -11.24 -13.26
N ASN A 105 3.18 -10.14 -13.69
CA ASN A 105 3.63 -9.40 -14.86
C ASN A 105 4.46 -8.20 -14.42
N LEU A 106 5.75 -8.22 -14.75
CA LEU A 106 6.70 -7.16 -14.36
C LEU A 106 6.37 -5.80 -15.01
N ASP A 107 5.83 -5.82 -16.23
CA ASP A 107 5.41 -4.60 -16.93
C ASP A 107 4.23 -3.94 -16.21
N ALA A 108 3.26 -4.74 -15.79
CA ALA A 108 2.12 -4.24 -15.00
C ALA A 108 2.59 -3.68 -13.64
N ILE A 109 3.56 -4.32 -12.98
CA ILE A 109 4.18 -3.80 -11.75
C ILE A 109 4.88 -2.48 -12.04
N SER A 110 5.60 -2.36 -13.16
CA SER A 110 6.28 -1.12 -13.55
C SER A 110 5.30 0.02 -13.76
N ILE A 111 4.24 -0.20 -14.51
CA ILE A 111 3.18 0.80 -14.74
C ILE A 111 2.59 1.27 -13.41
N TRP A 112 2.26 0.33 -12.51
CA TRP A 112 1.73 0.66 -11.20
C TRP A 112 2.72 1.46 -10.35
N CYS A 113 4.01 1.10 -10.34
CA CYS A 113 5.04 1.84 -9.61
C CYS A 113 5.22 3.26 -10.16
N ASP A 114 5.17 3.43 -11.48
CA ASP A 114 5.29 4.74 -12.12
C ASP A 114 4.09 5.65 -11.78
N GLN A 115 2.90 5.06 -11.70
CA GLN A 115 1.71 5.78 -11.21
C GLN A 115 1.85 6.20 -9.74
N LEU A 116 2.46 5.37 -8.90
CA LEU A 116 2.70 5.68 -7.50
C LEU A 116 3.75 6.77 -7.26
N GLN A 117 4.66 6.99 -8.21
CA GLN A 117 5.69 8.02 -8.10
C GLN A 117 5.17 9.42 -8.44
N LYS A 118 4.05 9.51 -9.15
CA LYS A 118 3.39 10.79 -9.39
C LYS A 118 2.68 11.22 -8.11
N ASP A 119 3.31 12.08 -7.33
CA ASP A 119 2.61 12.74 -6.23
C ASP A 119 1.58 13.69 -6.83
N PRO A 120 0.28 13.44 -6.65
CA PRO A 120 -0.73 14.37 -7.13
C PRO A 120 -0.59 15.69 -6.34
N ASP A 121 -0.79 16.82 -7.02
CA ASP A 121 -0.90 18.11 -6.33
C ASP A 121 -2.03 18.01 -5.30
N PRO A 122 -1.75 18.25 -4.01
CA PRO A 122 -2.75 18.07 -2.99
C PRO A 122 -3.87 19.09 -3.17
N LEU A 123 -5.10 18.61 -3.35
CA LEU A 123 -6.28 19.47 -3.30
C LEU A 123 -6.33 20.18 -1.95
N SER A 124 -6.64 21.47 -1.96
CA SER A 124 -6.84 22.23 -0.73
C SER A 124 -8.19 21.83 -0.12
N VAL A 125 -8.19 21.31 1.10
CA VAL A 125 -9.40 21.13 1.90
C VAL A 125 -9.47 22.25 2.93
N ASP A 126 -10.58 22.96 2.96
CA ASP A 126 -10.81 24.05 3.91
C ASP A 126 -10.94 23.54 5.35
N LYS A 127 -10.71 24.45 6.32
CA LYS A 127 -11.05 24.15 7.71
C LYS A 127 -12.57 24.04 7.87
N PHE A 128 -13.00 23.14 8.74
CA PHE A 128 -14.41 23.05 9.12
C PHE A 128 -14.87 24.36 9.76
N THR A 129 -16.01 24.87 9.33
CA THR A 129 -16.67 26.03 9.93
C THR A 129 -18.18 25.79 9.97
N ASP A 130 -18.89 26.47 10.88
CA ASP A 130 -20.33 26.26 11.05
C ASP A 130 -21.15 26.65 9.80
N GLY A 131 -20.63 27.54 8.97
CA GLY A 131 -21.28 28.01 7.72
C GLY A 131 -20.85 27.22 6.48
N ILE A 132 -19.98 26.21 6.60
CA ILE A 132 -19.53 25.43 5.44
C ILE A 132 -20.64 24.48 4.97
N ASP A 133 -20.74 24.29 3.66
CA ASP A 133 -21.54 23.19 3.12
C ASP A 133 -20.89 21.86 3.55
N ARG A 134 -21.57 21.16 4.43
CA ARG A 134 -21.06 19.94 5.07
C ARG A 134 -20.84 18.83 4.06
N ARG A 135 -21.76 18.67 3.11
CA ARG A 135 -21.64 17.64 2.07
C ARG A 135 -20.41 17.89 1.21
N GLN A 136 -20.27 19.11 0.70
CA GLN A 136 -19.12 19.50 -0.12
C GLN A 136 -17.80 19.37 0.66
N TRP A 137 -17.81 19.66 1.97
CA TRP A 137 -16.63 19.51 2.80
C TRP A 137 -16.20 18.03 2.95
N PHE A 138 -17.14 17.12 3.18
CA PHE A 138 -16.83 15.68 3.24
C PHE A 138 -16.39 15.12 1.89
N GLU A 139 -17.01 15.52 0.80
CA GLU A 139 -16.58 15.19 -0.57
C GLU A 139 -15.13 15.66 -0.82
N SER A 140 -14.80 16.89 -0.39
CA SER A 140 -13.41 17.40 -0.51
C SER A 140 -12.41 16.58 0.30
N ILE A 141 -12.79 16.07 1.48
CA ILE A 141 -11.96 15.16 2.28
C ILE A 141 -11.75 13.83 1.54
N GLN A 142 -12.82 13.24 1.02
CA GLN A 142 -12.75 11.97 0.29
C GLN A 142 -11.84 12.11 -0.93
N ASN A 143 -12.02 13.15 -1.74
CA ASN A 143 -11.20 13.45 -2.90
C ASN A 143 -9.73 13.64 -2.51
N TYR A 144 -9.44 14.42 -1.45
CA TYR A 144 -8.09 14.59 -0.94
C TYR A 144 -7.45 13.26 -0.52
N LEU A 145 -8.16 12.44 0.25
CA LEU A 145 -7.67 11.14 0.71
C LEU A 145 -7.55 10.13 -0.44
N GLY A 146 -8.35 10.25 -1.49
CA GLY A 146 -8.24 9.47 -2.72
C GLY A 146 -6.95 9.76 -3.49
N LEU A 147 -6.50 11.00 -3.48
CA LEU A 147 -5.25 11.41 -4.14
C LEU A 147 -4.01 11.14 -3.31
N MET A 148 -4.11 11.23 -1.97
CA MET A 148 -2.95 11.08 -1.08
C MET A 148 -2.57 9.62 -0.89
N ARG A 149 -1.28 9.32 -0.98
CA ARG A 149 -0.75 7.97 -0.79
C ARG A 149 -0.29 7.73 0.64
N GLY A 150 -0.71 6.63 1.22
CA GLY A 150 -0.34 6.19 2.56
C GLY A 150 1.02 5.49 2.62
N ALA A 151 1.34 4.93 3.79
CA ALA A 151 2.60 4.21 4.06
C ALA A 151 2.82 3.00 3.12
N ALA A 152 1.73 2.39 2.66
CA ALA A 152 1.76 1.29 1.69
C ALA A 152 1.63 1.75 0.24
N LYS A 153 1.63 3.07 0.02
CA LYS A 153 1.39 3.67 -1.30
C LYS A 153 -0.02 3.46 -1.85
N LEU A 154 -0.97 3.02 -1.03
CA LEU A 154 -2.39 3.01 -1.37
C LEU A 154 -3.02 4.39 -1.14
N PRO A 155 -4.10 4.74 -1.87
CA PRO A 155 -4.89 5.93 -1.56
C PRO A 155 -5.40 5.90 -0.12
N LEU A 156 -5.21 6.98 0.64
CA LEU A 156 -5.64 7.04 2.05
C LEU A 156 -7.16 6.88 2.23
N ALA A 157 -7.94 7.03 1.17
CA ALA A 157 -9.39 6.79 1.17
C ALA A 157 -9.76 5.39 1.69
N TYR A 158 -8.89 4.38 1.51
CA TYR A 158 -9.16 3.04 2.05
C TYR A 158 -9.33 3.02 3.57
N VAL A 159 -8.75 3.99 4.29
CA VAL A 159 -8.87 4.08 5.75
C VAL A 159 -10.28 4.42 6.19
N ILE A 160 -10.98 5.24 5.41
CA ILE A 160 -12.30 5.77 5.75
C ILE A 160 -13.46 4.98 5.14
N LYS A 161 -13.20 3.97 4.33
CA LYS A 161 -14.24 3.11 3.75
C LYS A 161 -15.11 2.46 4.83
N GLU A 162 -16.34 2.12 4.47
CA GLU A 162 -17.33 1.64 5.43
C GLU A 162 -17.00 0.25 5.96
N GLU A 163 -16.69 -0.69 5.08
CA GLU A 163 -16.50 -2.09 5.41
C GLU A 163 -15.09 -2.59 5.05
N ASP A 164 -14.70 -3.71 5.66
CA ASP A 164 -13.44 -4.38 5.36
C ASP A 164 -13.65 -5.57 4.41
N ASP A 165 -14.64 -5.49 3.54
CA ASP A 165 -14.92 -6.53 2.55
C ASP A 165 -14.06 -6.36 1.30
N LEU A 166 -13.66 -7.50 0.74
CA LEU A 166 -12.92 -7.56 -0.50
C LEU A 166 -13.91 -7.76 -1.65
N PRO A 167 -13.83 -6.93 -2.71
CA PRO A 167 -14.50 -7.25 -3.96
C PRO A 167 -14.09 -8.63 -4.48
N ALA A 168 -15.03 -9.34 -5.11
CA ALA A 168 -14.81 -10.70 -5.60
C ALA A 168 -13.80 -10.74 -6.76
N VAL A 169 -13.66 -9.65 -7.51
CA VAL A 169 -12.81 -9.57 -8.72
C VAL A 169 -11.57 -8.74 -8.43
N ASP A 170 -10.41 -9.20 -8.88
CA ASP A 170 -9.17 -8.42 -8.89
C ASP A 170 -9.19 -7.49 -10.12
N PRO A 171 -9.12 -6.17 -9.95
CA PRO A 171 -9.20 -5.21 -11.06
C PRO A 171 -8.02 -5.34 -12.02
N GLY A 172 -6.94 -5.95 -11.58
CA GLY A 172 -5.69 -5.96 -12.32
C GLY A 172 -4.94 -4.62 -12.25
N PHE A 173 -3.67 -4.65 -12.55
CA PHE A 173 -2.83 -3.47 -12.60
C PHE A 173 -3.13 -2.61 -13.84
N GLY A 174 -3.16 -1.29 -13.69
CA GLY A 174 -3.26 -0.34 -14.79
C GLY A 174 -4.66 -0.20 -15.42
N MET A 175 -5.70 -0.75 -14.80
CA MET A 175 -7.07 -0.49 -15.21
C MET A 175 -7.47 0.96 -14.83
N PRO A 176 -8.38 1.61 -15.58
CA PRO A 176 -8.77 3.01 -15.32
C PRO A 176 -9.20 3.28 -13.88
N ASP A 177 -9.93 2.35 -13.27
CA ASP A 177 -10.52 2.47 -11.93
C ASP A 177 -9.62 1.89 -10.83
N PHE A 178 -8.34 1.69 -11.15
CA PHE A 178 -7.40 0.97 -10.30
C PHE A 178 -7.24 1.61 -8.91
N ASP A 179 -7.17 2.94 -8.83
CA ASP A 179 -7.01 3.65 -7.56
C ASP A 179 -8.25 3.53 -6.66
N GLU A 180 -9.43 3.55 -7.25
CA GLU A 180 -10.70 3.36 -6.54
C GLU A 180 -10.82 1.94 -6.02
N GLU A 181 -10.51 0.96 -6.85
CA GLU A 181 -10.46 -0.44 -6.48
C GLU A 181 -9.40 -0.71 -5.41
N LEU A 182 -8.24 -0.06 -5.47
CA LEU A 182 -7.23 -0.12 -4.43
C LEU A 182 -7.76 0.40 -3.08
N ALA A 183 -8.48 1.51 -3.09
CA ALA A 183 -9.10 2.06 -1.88
C ALA A 183 -10.14 1.08 -1.31
N THR A 184 -10.97 0.50 -2.17
CA THR A 184 -11.99 -0.48 -1.78
C THR A 184 -11.35 -1.76 -1.21
N ARG A 185 -10.28 -2.26 -1.81
CA ARG A 185 -9.58 -3.49 -1.38
C ARG A 185 -8.64 -3.30 -0.21
N GLY A 186 -8.20 -2.07 0.07
CA GLY A 186 -7.23 -1.80 1.13
C GLY A 186 -7.64 -2.40 2.47
N ARG A 187 -6.76 -3.19 3.08
CA ARG A 187 -7.03 -3.88 4.35
C ARG A 187 -7.03 -2.90 5.52
N ILE A 188 -8.09 -2.88 6.31
CA ILE A 188 -8.19 -2.03 7.51
C ILE A 188 -7.54 -2.65 8.77
N GLN A 189 -6.43 -3.36 8.58
CA GLN A 189 -5.66 -4.01 9.64
C GLN A 189 -4.14 -3.96 9.34
N GLY A 190 -3.35 -4.22 10.35
CA GLY A 190 -1.89 -4.34 10.22
C GLY A 190 -1.13 -3.03 10.45
N ASN A 191 0.19 -3.06 10.24
CA ASN A 191 1.06 -1.93 10.58
C ASN A 191 0.90 -0.75 9.62
N PHE A 192 0.73 -1.02 8.32
CA PHE A 192 0.51 0.02 7.33
C PHE A 192 -0.80 0.76 7.60
N TRP A 193 -1.89 0.01 7.81
CA TRP A 193 -3.16 0.62 8.17
C TRP A 193 -3.07 1.47 9.44
N ARG A 194 -2.35 1.01 10.48
CA ARG A 194 -2.19 1.82 11.71
C ARG A 194 -1.46 3.14 11.44
N ALA A 195 -0.43 3.12 10.61
CA ALA A 195 0.28 4.33 10.21
C ALA A 195 -0.62 5.28 9.42
N ASP A 196 -1.33 4.76 8.43
CA ASP A 196 -2.24 5.53 7.57
C ASP A 196 -3.45 6.05 8.34
N ASN A 197 -4.01 5.25 9.24
CA ASN A 197 -5.08 5.67 10.14
C ASN A 197 -4.64 6.85 11.05
N THR A 198 -3.39 6.82 11.51
CA THR A 198 -2.81 7.95 12.25
C THR A 198 -2.63 9.19 11.37
N THR A 199 -2.21 9.01 10.12
CA THR A 199 -2.07 10.11 9.14
C THR A 199 -3.42 10.76 8.85
N VAL A 200 -4.46 9.97 8.62
CA VAL A 200 -5.84 10.47 8.42
C VAL A 200 -6.31 11.23 9.67
N TRP A 201 -6.04 10.70 10.87
CA TRP A 201 -6.38 11.39 12.11
C TRP A 201 -5.67 12.76 12.21
N GLN A 202 -4.37 12.85 11.91
CA GLN A 202 -3.61 14.12 11.92
C GLN A 202 -4.18 15.12 10.92
N PHE A 203 -4.55 14.65 9.74
CA PHE A 203 -5.20 15.47 8.72
C PHE A 203 -6.52 16.04 9.24
N LEU A 204 -7.45 15.20 9.71
CA LEU A 204 -8.74 15.64 10.24
C LEU A 204 -8.55 16.58 11.44
N LYS A 205 -7.61 16.27 12.34
CA LYS A 205 -7.25 17.16 13.46
C LYS A 205 -6.87 18.55 12.98
N SER A 206 -6.05 18.66 11.94
CA SER A 206 -5.64 19.95 11.38
C SER A 206 -6.81 20.76 10.81
N LYS A 207 -7.79 20.08 10.22
CA LYS A 207 -8.96 20.70 9.60
C LYS A 207 -10.05 21.10 10.59
N CYS A 208 -10.12 20.44 11.74
CA CYS A 208 -11.12 20.70 12.78
C CYS A 208 -10.57 21.52 13.96
N HIS A 209 -9.26 21.81 14.01
CA HIS A 209 -8.66 22.53 15.14
C HIS A 209 -9.25 23.94 15.32
N GLY A 210 -9.77 24.21 16.52
CA GLY A 210 -10.37 25.51 16.86
C GLY A 210 -11.78 25.71 16.29
N THR A 211 -12.47 24.64 15.90
CA THR A 211 -13.83 24.66 15.36
C THR A 211 -14.80 23.92 16.28
N THR A 212 -16.11 23.97 15.99
CA THR A 212 -17.14 23.20 16.74
C THR A 212 -16.95 21.69 16.60
N ALA A 213 -16.33 21.21 15.51
CA ALA A 213 -15.99 19.80 15.30
C ALA A 213 -14.83 19.29 16.18
N TRP A 214 -14.14 20.19 16.88
CA TRP A 214 -12.97 19.83 17.72
C TRP A 214 -13.32 18.83 18.82
N THR A 215 -14.49 18.92 19.41
CA THR A 215 -14.95 18.00 20.47
C THR A 215 -14.99 16.55 20.00
N VAL A 216 -15.36 16.32 18.73
CA VAL A 216 -15.34 14.99 18.11
C VAL A 216 -13.90 14.47 18.01
N ILE A 217 -12.98 15.32 17.56
CA ILE A 217 -11.56 14.96 17.40
C ILE A 217 -10.96 14.51 18.73
N LEU A 218 -11.26 15.23 19.82
CA LEU A 218 -10.73 14.92 21.16
C LEU A 218 -11.11 13.51 21.63
N GLY A 219 -12.27 13.00 21.26
CA GLY A 219 -12.70 11.64 21.59
C GLY A 219 -11.78 10.54 21.03
N PHE A 220 -11.01 10.85 20.00
CA PHE A 220 -10.11 9.89 19.32
C PHE A 220 -8.61 10.23 19.47
N ASP A 221 -8.27 11.27 20.23
CA ASP A 221 -6.89 11.79 20.35
C ASP A 221 -5.94 10.75 20.94
N ALA A 222 -6.33 10.06 22.00
CA ALA A 222 -5.50 9.05 22.66
C ALA A 222 -5.10 7.89 21.75
N ARG A 223 -5.97 7.48 20.82
CA ARG A 223 -5.75 6.36 19.90
C ARG A 223 -5.32 6.80 18.51
N LYS A 224 -5.36 8.10 18.20
CA LYS A 224 -5.11 8.68 16.88
C LYS A 224 -5.87 7.93 15.78
N ASN A 225 -7.16 7.69 16.02
CA ASN A 225 -8.00 6.86 15.17
C ASN A 225 -8.70 7.71 14.10
N GLY A 226 -8.09 7.85 12.92
CA GLY A 226 -8.61 8.64 11.81
C GLY A 226 -9.94 8.10 11.28
N ARG A 227 -10.07 6.78 11.12
CA ARG A 227 -11.32 6.13 10.68
C ARG A 227 -12.46 6.44 11.65
N GLY A 228 -12.24 6.17 12.93
CA GLY A 228 -13.26 6.44 13.94
C GLY A 228 -13.64 7.92 14.00
N THR A 229 -12.67 8.81 13.87
CA THR A 229 -12.90 10.25 13.80
C THR A 229 -13.76 10.63 12.60
N TYR A 230 -13.43 10.14 11.40
CA TYR A 230 -14.19 10.42 10.18
C TYR A 230 -15.65 9.95 10.31
N ILE A 231 -15.86 8.71 10.71
CA ILE A 231 -17.20 8.14 10.90
C ILE A 231 -18.01 8.94 11.93
N ALA A 232 -17.38 9.36 13.05
CA ALA A 232 -18.07 10.16 14.06
C ALA A 232 -18.44 11.57 13.56
N LEU A 233 -17.56 12.20 12.77
CA LEU A 233 -17.86 13.49 12.12
C LEU A 233 -19.03 13.37 11.14
N VAL A 234 -19.01 12.34 10.27
CA VAL A 234 -20.11 12.11 9.32
C VAL A 234 -21.42 11.89 10.08
N ARG A 235 -21.46 11.04 11.09
CA ARG A 235 -22.66 10.78 11.89
C ARG A 235 -23.19 12.04 12.57
N GLN A 236 -22.31 12.88 13.11
CA GLN A 236 -22.71 14.09 13.83
C GLN A 236 -23.25 15.18 12.90
N TYR A 237 -22.65 15.35 11.73
CA TYR A 237 -22.93 16.50 10.86
C TYR A 237 -23.78 16.17 9.63
N MET A 238 -23.85 14.92 9.23
CA MET A 238 -24.62 14.46 8.07
C MET A 238 -25.82 13.56 8.44
N GLY A 239 -25.82 13.01 9.67
CA GLY A 239 -26.81 12.03 10.12
C GLY A 239 -26.47 10.61 9.72
N THR A 240 -27.17 9.64 10.32
CA THR A 240 -26.92 8.20 10.10
C THR A 240 -27.30 7.73 8.70
N ASP A 241 -28.30 8.34 8.08
CA ASP A 241 -28.84 7.89 6.80
C ASP A 241 -28.01 8.35 5.60
N VAL A 242 -27.19 9.39 5.77
CA VAL A 242 -26.39 9.99 4.67
C VAL A 242 -25.04 9.32 4.54
N HIS A 243 -24.58 8.59 5.54
CA HIS A 243 -23.32 7.84 5.47
C HIS A 243 -23.34 6.86 4.29
N HIS A 244 -24.44 6.17 4.08
CA HIS A 244 -24.65 5.24 2.97
C HIS A 244 -24.69 5.95 1.60
N VAL A 245 -25.29 7.13 1.54
CA VAL A 245 -25.44 7.92 0.30
C VAL A 245 -24.12 8.54 -0.15
N LEU A 246 -23.26 8.99 0.76
CA LEU A 246 -21.95 9.59 0.42
C LEU A 246 -20.96 8.56 -0.15
N LEU A 247 -21.04 7.32 0.30
CA LEU A 247 -20.22 6.23 -0.24
C LEU A 247 -20.75 5.73 -1.58
N MET A 248 -22.09 5.73 -1.77
CA MET A 248 -22.71 5.35 -3.04
C MET A 248 -22.57 6.45 -4.12
N SER A 249 -22.39 7.72 -3.76
CA SER A 249 -22.20 8.78 -4.74
C SER A 249 -20.79 8.84 -5.32
N ALA A 250 -19.80 8.26 -4.65
CA ALA A 250 -18.48 8.03 -5.23
C ALA A 250 -18.51 6.97 -6.35
N GLU A 251 -19.47 6.03 -6.29
CA GLU A 251 -19.69 5.02 -7.34
C GLU A 251 -20.49 5.54 -8.56
N THR A 252 -21.10 6.73 -8.48
CA THR A 252 -22.06 7.20 -9.52
C THR A 252 -21.54 8.39 -10.33
N VAL A 253 -20.35 8.89 -10.07
CA VAL A 253 -19.77 10.08 -10.75
C VAL A 253 -18.59 9.66 -11.67
N LEU A 254 -18.71 8.51 -12.29
CA LEU A 254 -17.85 8.07 -13.40
C LEU A 254 -18.71 7.75 -14.62
#